data_117872903e1364dd6ad3236cc5cbec7c
#
_entry.id   117872903e1364dd6ad3236cc5cbec7c
#
_cell.length_a   1.000
_cell.length_b   1.000
_cell.length_c   1.000
_cell.angle_alpha   90.00
_cell.angle_beta   90.00
_cell.angle_gamma   90.00
#
_symmetry.space_group_name_H-M   'P 1'
#
loop_
_entity.id
_entity.type
_entity.pdbx_description
1 polymer ?
#
loop_
_entity_poly.entity_id
_entity_poly.type
_entity_poly.pdbx_seq_one_letter_code
_entity_poly.pdbx_strand_id
1 'polypeptide(L)'
;MSIRKQIALHPASKDHVNQSLGDAVHHLMYASKMCLSCADACMAEAMDMAQCIRLCLDCSDVCEATARLGLRRTGSDQPMLRELLLLCGRMCEQCAAECERHDHEHCKLCAQICRECASDCANAAASLA
;
A
#
# COMPACT_ATOMS: atom_id res chain seq x y z
N MET A 1 -10.84 15.16 -10.16
CA MET A 1 -11.45 14.04 -9.40
C MET A 1 -10.35 13.29 -8.69
N SER A 2 -10.49 13.07 -7.40
CA SER A 2 -9.47 12.33 -6.66
C SER A 2 -10.09 11.54 -5.50
N ILE A 3 -9.45 10.42 -5.17
CA ILE A 3 -9.87 9.61 -4.04
C ILE A 3 -9.74 10.38 -2.72
N ARG A 4 -8.75 11.27 -2.62
CA ARG A 4 -8.59 12.13 -1.43
C ARG A 4 -9.81 13.02 -1.23
N LYS A 5 -10.33 13.60 -2.31
CA LYS A 5 -11.57 14.42 -2.24
C LYS A 5 -12.75 13.58 -1.80
N GLN A 6 -12.90 12.38 -2.35
CA GLN A 6 -14.01 11.51 -1.98
C GLN A 6 -13.97 11.16 -0.49
N ILE A 7 -12.79 10.83 0.04
CA ILE A 7 -12.62 10.52 1.46
C ILE A 7 -12.98 11.75 2.32
N ALA A 8 -12.55 12.93 1.90
CA ALA A 8 -12.82 14.18 2.64
C ALA A 8 -14.30 14.52 2.71
N LEU A 9 -15.09 14.05 1.77
CA LEU A 9 -16.54 14.29 1.73
C LEU A 9 -17.36 13.32 2.58
N HIS A 10 -16.71 12.31 3.17
CA HIS A 10 -17.40 11.33 4.01
C HIS A 10 -18.02 12.02 5.21
N PRO A 11 -19.33 11.81 5.49
CA PRO A 11 -20.02 12.52 6.59
C PRO A 11 -19.34 12.39 7.95
N ALA A 12 -18.71 11.25 8.23
CA ALA A 12 -18.03 11.01 9.51
C ALA A 12 -16.72 11.77 9.65
N SER A 13 -16.16 12.29 8.55
CA SER A 13 -14.83 12.91 8.57
C SER A 13 -14.75 14.29 7.94
N LYS A 14 -15.85 14.84 7.43
CA LYS A 14 -15.80 16.11 6.67
C LYS A 14 -15.32 17.30 7.50
N ASP A 15 -15.49 17.27 8.82
CA ASP A 15 -15.03 18.32 9.72
C ASP A 15 -13.60 18.06 10.21
N HIS A 16 -13.06 16.86 9.95
CA HIS A 16 -11.74 16.41 10.42
C HIS A 16 -11.06 15.59 9.32
N VAL A 17 -10.61 16.29 8.27
CA VAL A 17 -9.95 15.65 7.15
C VAL A 17 -8.60 15.10 7.60
N ASN A 18 -8.39 13.79 7.44
CA ASN A 18 -7.12 13.15 7.72
C ASN A 18 -6.33 13.00 6.41
N GLN A 19 -5.44 13.95 6.14
CA GLN A 19 -4.64 13.92 4.92
C GLN A 19 -3.68 12.76 4.87
N SER A 20 -3.08 12.39 6.00
CA SER A 20 -2.16 11.25 6.06
C SER A 20 -2.85 9.96 5.64
N LEU A 21 -4.08 9.74 6.07
CA LEU A 21 -4.85 8.58 5.65
C LEU A 21 -5.21 8.66 4.16
N GLY A 22 -5.61 9.81 3.68
CA GLY A 22 -5.90 10.03 2.26
C GLY A 22 -4.70 9.74 1.38
N ASP A 23 -3.52 10.19 1.78
CA ASP A 23 -2.26 9.94 1.08
C ASP A 23 -1.92 8.44 1.09
N ALA A 24 -2.08 7.79 2.24
CA ALA A 24 -1.84 6.35 2.36
C ALA A 24 -2.77 5.55 1.44
N VAL A 25 -4.07 5.85 1.45
CA VAL A 25 -5.03 5.15 0.58
C VAL A 25 -4.66 5.32 -0.89
N HIS A 26 -4.27 6.53 -1.28
CA HIS A 26 -3.83 6.80 -2.66
C HIS A 26 -2.62 5.93 -3.03
N HIS A 27 -1.58 5.90 -2.21
CA HIS A 27 -0.40 5.07 -2.45
C HIS A 27 -0.69 3.58 -2.38
N LEU A 28 -1.57 3.16 -1.46
CA LEU A 28 -1.98 1.76 -1.35
C LEU A 28 -2.64 1.25 -2.63
N MET A 29 -3.48 2.08 -3.24
CA MET A 29 -4.11 1.73 -4.52
C MET A 29 -3.07 1.56 -5.62
N TYR A 30 -2.09 2.46 -5.70
CA TYR A 30 -0.98 2.35 -6.64
C TYR A 30 -0.12 1.13 -6.35
N ALA A 31 0.31 0.96 -5.10
CA ALA A 31 1.19 -0.15 -4.71
C ALA A 31 0.54 -1.50 -5.02
N SER A 32 -0.76 -1.64 -4.76
CA SER A 32 -1.49 -2.87 -5.09
C SER A 32 -1.35 -3.21 -6.57
N LYS A 33 -1.56 -2.25 -7.46
CA LYS A 33 -1.49 -2.48 -8.90
C LYS A 33 -0.05 -2.61 -9.42
N MET A 34 0.87 -1.82 -8.88
CA MET A 34 2.28 -1.89 -9.24
C MET A 34 2.87 -3.25 -8.86
N CYS A 35 2.55 -3.76 -7.68
CA CYS A 35 3.01 -5.08 -7.23
C CYS A 35 2.43 -6.20 -8.10
N LEU A 36 1.15 -6.10 -8.45
CA LEU A 36 0.52 -7.08 -9.32
C LEU A 36 1.19 -7.11 -10.70
N SER A 37 1.43 -5.93 -11.28
CA SER A 37 2.11 -5.81 -12.56
C SER A 37 3.56 -6.32 -12.49
N CYS A 38 4.27 -6.01 -11.41
CA CYS A 38 5.65 -6.49 -11.21
C CYS A 38 5.68 -8.01 -11.08
N ALA A 39 4.73 -8.61 -10.38
CA ALA A 39 4.65 -10.08 -10.26
C ALA A 39 4.51 -10.73 -11.64
N ASP A 40 3.63 -10.19 -12.48
CA ASP A 40 3.46 -10.71 -13.84
C ASP A 40 4.72 -10.53 -14.68
N ALA A 41 5.36 -9.36 -14.59
CA ALA A 41 6.62 -9.10 -15.28
C ALA A 41 7.74 -10.06 -14.81
N CYS A 42 7.79 -10.37 -13.51
CA CYS A 42 8.75 -11.34 -12.98
C CYS A 42 8.56 -12.73 -13.57
N MET A 43 7.32 -13.14 -13.85
CA MET A 43 7.05 -14.42 -14.50
C MET A 43 7.58 -14.50 -15.93
N ALA A 44 7.75 -13.35 -16.58
CA ALA A 44 8.30 -13.28 -17.94
C ALA A 44 9.82 -13.21 -17.99
N GLU A 45 10.50 -13.08 -16.84
CA GLU A 45 11.96 -13.05 -16.77
C GLU A 45 12.55 -14.46 -16.96
N ALA A 46 13.78 -14.52 -17.45
CA ALA A 46 14.43 -15.78 -17.77
C ALA A 46 14.97 -16.54 -16.56
N MET A 47 15.15 -15.84 -15.42
CA MET A 47 15.68 -16.44 -14.20
C MET A 47 14.55 -16.76 -13.22
N ASP A 48 14.90 -17.48 -12.14
CA ASP A 48 13.95 -17.79 -11.07
C ASP A 48 13.62 -16.53 -10.26
N MET A 49 12.38 -16.10 -10.33
CA MET A 49 11.86 -14.94 -9.62
C MET A 49 10.76 -15.34 -8.62
N ALA A 50 10.69 -16.61 -8.23
CA ALA A 50 9.57 -17.14 -7.44
C ALA A 50 9.33 -16.37 -6.16
N GLN A 51 10.38 -16.02 -5.41
CA GLN A 51 10.22 -15.29 -4.15
C GLN A 51 9.71 -13.87 -4.38
N CYS A 52 10.22 -13.18 -5.40
CA CYS A 52 9.77 -11.85 -5.76
C CYS A 52 8.30 -11.87 -6.19
N ILE A 53 7.91 -12.87 -6.99
CA ILE A 53 6.52 -13.04 -7.42
C ILE A 53 5.60 -13.19 -6.21
N ARG A 54 5.95 -14.08 -5.27
CA ARG A 54 5.14 -14.34 -4.08
C ARG A 54 4.97 -13.10 -3.23
N LEU A 55 6.06 -12.40 -2.94
CA LEU A 55 6.00 -11.18 -2.12
C LEU A 55 5.24 -10.06 -2.81
N CYS A 56 5.40 -9.90 -4.12
CA CYS A 56 4.62 -8.91 -4.87
C CYS A 56 3.13 -9.22 -4.82
N LEU A 57 2.74 -10.49 -4.95
CA LEU A 57 1.32 -10.89 -4.86
C LEU A 57 0.78 -10.66 -3.45
N ASP A 58 1.53 -11.07 -2.43
CA ASP A 58 1.13 -10.86 -1.03
C ASP A 58 0.97 -9.37 -0.72
N CYS A 59 1.93 -8.57 -1.16
CA CYS A 59 1.90 -7.12 -0.96
C CYS A 59 0.70 -6.49 -1.68
N SER A 60 0.44 -6.92 -2.91
CA SER A 60 -0.73 -6.46 -3.67
C SER A 60 -2.02 -6.73 -2.90
N ASP A 61 -2.18 -7.93 -2.35
CA ASP A 61 -3.39 -8.32 -1.63
C ASP A 61 -3.57 -7.51 -0.34
N VAL A 62 -2.50 -7.35 0.44
CA VAL A 62 -2.56 -6.60 1.70
C VAL A 62 -2.80 -5.12 1.43
N CYS A 63 -2.14 -4.54 0.44
CA CYS A 63 -2.37 -3.14 0.05
C CYS A 63 -3.81 -2.90 -0.39
N GLU A 64 -4.37 -3.81 -1.18
CA GLU A 64 -5.76 -3.70 -1.65
C GLU A 64 -6.73 -3.74 -0.47
N ALA A 65 -6.59 -4.70 0.43
CA ALA A 65 -7.44 -4.82 1.60
C ALA A 65 -7.34 -3.58 2.49
N THR A 66 -6.12 -3.08 2.71
CA THR A 66 -5.89 -1.90 3.54
C THR A 66 -6.51 -0.65 2.93
N ALA A 67 -6.37 -0.47 1.61
CA ALA A 67 -7.01 0.64 0.90
C ALA A 67 -8.53 0.59 1.06
N ARG A 68 -9.13 -0.58 0.93
CA ARG A 68 -10.58 -0.75 1.05
C ARG A 68 -11.08 -0.37 2.45
N LEU A 69 -10.37 -0.78 3.50
CA LEU A 69 -10.73 -0.38 4.86
C LEU A 69 -10.53 1.12 5.07
N GLY A 70 -9.45 1.68 4.53
CA GLY A 70 -9.17 3.11 4.64
C GLY A 70 -10.22 3.99 3.98
N LEU A 71 -10.87 3.48 2.92
CA LEU A 71 -11.95 4.17 2.22
C LEU A 71 -13.25 4.21 3.02
N ARG A 72 -13.46 3.22 3.88
CA ARG A 72 -14.66 3.12 4.71
C ARG A 72 -14.32 3.59 6.11
N ARG A 73 -14.99 4.62 6.58
CA ARG A 73 -14.71 5.23 7.88
C ARG A 73 -15.88 5.03 8.82
N THR A 74 -15.72 4.15 9.80
CA THR A 74 -16.66 4.08 10.91
C THR A 74 -15.90 4.39 12.20
N GLY A 75 -16.54 5.00 13.17
CA GLY A 75 -15.87 5.44 14.40
C GLY A 75 -15.23 4.33 15.21
N SER A 76 -15.72 3.11 15.07
CA SER A 76 -15.24 1.95 15.83
C SER A 76 -14.08 1.22 15.16
N ASP A 77 -13.75 1.52 13.89
CA ASP A 77 -12.80 0.74 13.09
C ASP A 77 -11.36 1.25 13.18
N GLN A 78 -11.12 2.39 13.83
CA GLN A 78 -9.79 3.02 13.82
C GLN A 78 -8.69 2.11 14.39
N PRO A 79 -8.89 1.38 15.51
CA PRO A 79 -7.83 0.50 16.00
C PRO A 79 -7.45 -0.61 15.02
N MET A 80 -8.44 -1.21 14.36
CA MET A 80 -8.19 -2.27 13.37
C MET A 80 -7.50 -1.70 12.14
N LEU A 81 -7.93 -0.56 11.65
CA LEU A 81 -7.29 0.10 10.52
C LEU A 81 -5.85 0.47 10.84
N ARG A 82 -5.59 0.97 12.05
CA ARG A 82 -4.24 1.30 12.49
C ARG A 82 -3.33 0.06 12.48
N GLU A 83 -3.79 -1.06 13.01
CA GLU A 83 -3.02 -2.31 12.99
C GLU A 83 -2.76 -2.78 11.57
N LEU A 84 -3.77 -2.70 10.71
CA LEU A 84 -3.63 -3.12 9.32
C LEU A 84 -2.65 -2.23 8.56
N LEU A 85 -2.66 -0.92 8.81
CA LEU A 85 -1.68 0.00 8.21
C LEU A 85 -0.26 -0.35 8.64
N LEU A 86 -0.05 -0.67 9.91
CA LEU A 86 1.26 -1.08 10.41
C LEU A 86 1.72 -2.39 9.76
N LEU A 87 0.83 -3.36 9.66
CA LEU A 87 1.13 -4.64 8.99
C LEU A 87 1.45 -4.41 7.51
N CYS A 88 0.64 -3.60 6.84
CA CYS A 88 0.83 -3.30 5.43
C CYS A 88 2.18 -2.60 5.18
N GLY A 89 2.56 -1.67 6.06
CA GLY A 89 3.87 -1.02 5.98
C GLY A 89 5.01 -2.01 6.04
N ARG A 90 4.93 -2.98 6.95
CA ARG A 90 5.95 -4.04 7.04
C ARG A 90 5.97 -4.91 5.78
N MET A 91 4.80 -5.26 5.24
CA MET A 91 4.71 -6.03 4.01
C MET A 91 5.34 -5.27 2.84
N CYS A 92 5.06 -3.98 2.73
CA CYS A 92 5.65 -3.12 1.69
C CYS A 92 7.18 -3.08 1.82
N GLU A 93 7.72 -2.99 3.03
CA GLU A 93 9.16 -2.98 3.25
C GLU A 93 9.80 -4.30 2.84
N GLN A 94 9.18 -5.43 3.17
CA GLN A 94 9.69 -6.74 2.75
C GLN A 94 9.65 -6.91 1.24
N CYS A 95 8.57 -6.48 0.61
CA CYS A 95 8.44 -6.53 -0.85
C CYS A 95 9.51 -5.66 -1.52
N ALA A 96 9.73 -4.44 -1.00
CA ALA A 96 10.75 -3.55 -1.51
C ALA A 96 12.15 -4.16 -1.39
N ALA A 97 12.46 -4.75 -0.24
CA ALA A 97 13.77 -5.39 -0.02
C ALA A 97 14.02 -6.52 -1.00
N GLU A 98 13.01 -7.35 -1.29
CA GLU A 98 13.15 -8.42 -2.27
C GLU A 98 13.31 -7.85 -3.70
N CYS A 99 12.49 -6.88 -4.08
CA CYS A 99 12.59 -6.24 -5.40
C CYS A 99 13.95 -5.58 -5.61
N GLU A 100 14.52 -4.97 -4.57
CA GLU A 100 15.84 -4.31 -4.63
C GLU A 100 16.99 -5.27 -4.88
N ARG A 101 16.78 -6.57 -4.72
CA ARG A 101 17.80 -7.59 -5.02
C ARG A 101 17.95 -7.86 -6.51
N HIS A 102 17.07 -7.32 -7.35
CA HIS A 102 17.03 -7.58 -8.79
C HIS A 102 17.28 -6.30 -9.57
N ASP A 103 18.01 -6.43 -10.69
CA ASP A 103 18.39 -5.26 -11.52
C ASP A 103 17.34 -4.86 -12.55
N HIS A 104 16.22 -5.58 -12.60
CA HIS A 104 15.15 -5.25 -13.56
C HIS A 104 14.50 -3.91 -13.22
N GLU A 105 14.26 -3.09 -14.23
CA GLU A 105 13.66 -1.76 -14.03
C GLU A 105 12.29 -1.84 -13.36
N HIS A 106 11.47 -2.83 -13.72
CA HIS A 106 10.15 -2.99 -13.09
C HIS A 106 10.28 -3.33 -11.60
N CYS A 107 11.31 -4.07 -11.20
CA CYS A 107 11.56 -4.38 -9.78
C CYS A 107 12.00 -3.12 -9.03
N LYS A 108 12.87 -2.31 -9.63
CA LYS A 108 13.33 -1.06 -9.01
C LYS A 108 12.17 -0.09 -8.80
N LEU A 109 11.29 0.04 -9.79
CA LEU A 109 10.13 0.91 -9.67
C LEU A 109 9.14 0.39 -8.62
N CYS A 110 8.92 -0.91 -8.60
CA CYS A 110 8.07 -1.54 -7.59
C CYS A 110 8.63 -1.31 -6.18
N ALA A 111 9.93 -1.47 -5.99
CA ALA A 111 10.58 -1.20 -4.71
C ALA A 111 10.38 0.25 -4.27
N GLN A 112 10.52 1.21 -5.18
CA GLN A 112 10.34 2.62 -4.88
C GLN A 112 8.91 2.90 -4.38
N ILE A 113 7.90 2.41 -5.10
CA ILE A 113 6.50 2.59 -4.71
C ILE A 113 6.21 1.94 -3.36
N CYS A 114 6.78 0.75 -3.11
CA CYS A 114 6.59 0.06 -1.83
C CYS A 114 7.22 0.84 -0.68
N ARG A 115 8.40 1.42 -0.87
CA ARG A 115 9.04 2.27 0.16
C ARG A 115 8.20 3.51 0.47
N GLU A 116 7.71 4.18 -0.57
CA GLU A 116 6.84 5.35 -0.39
C GLU A 116 5.55 4.97 0.33
N CYS A 117 4.95 3.85 -0.06
CA CYS A 117 3.73 3.35 0.57
C CYS A 117 3.96 3.00 2.04
N ALA A 118 5.08 2.36 2.38
CA ALA A 118 5.42 2.03 3.76
C ALA A 118 5.51 3.29 4.63
N SER A 119 6.14 4.35 4.11
CA SER A 119 6.24 5.62 4.81
C SER A 119 4.86 6.23 5.07
N ASP A 120 3.99 6.24 4.06
CA ASP A 120 2.64 6.79 4.19
C ASP A 120 1.78 5.97 5.15
N CYS A 121 1.94 4.64 5.13
CA CYS A 121 1.24 3.76 6.08
C CYS A 121 1.63 4.08 7.53
N ALA A 122 2.92 4.31 7.79
CA ALA A 122 3.40 4.67 9.12
C ALA A 122 2.82 6.01 9.57
N ASN A 123 2.82 7.02 8.69
CA ASN A 123 2.26 8.33 8.98
C ASN A 123 0.75 8.25 9.24
N ALA A 124 0.03 7.48 8.43
CA ALA A 124 -1.41 7.30 8.60
C ALA A 124 -1.72 6.59 9.92
N ALA A 125 -0.98 5.54 10.26
CA ALA A 125 -1.17 4.81 11.52
C ALA A 125 -0.96 5.75 12.72
N ALA A 126 0.08 6.59 12.70
CA ALA A 126 0.34 7.56 13.75
C ALA A 126 -0.80 8.57 13.88
N SER A 127 -1.44 8.95 12.76
CA SER A 127 -2.54 9.91 12.77
C SER A 127 -3.83 9.35 13.37
N LEU A 128 -3.93 8.04 13.53
CA LEU A 128 -5.10 7.36 14.09
C LEU A 128 -4.95 7.00 15.57
N ALA A 129 -3.89 7.43 16.18
CA ALA A 129 -3.61 7.13 17.60
C ALA A 129 -4.58 7.84 18.56
#